data_6148232bf07a9ddd88bb4f6f52b7a2b4
#
_entry.id   6148232bf07a9ddd88bb4f6f52b7a2b4
#
_cell.length_a   1.000
_cell.length_b   1.000
_cell.length_c   1.000
_cell.angle_alpha   90.00
_cell.angle_beta   90.00
_cell.angle_gamma   90.00
#
_symmetry.space_group_name_H-M   'P 1'
#
loop_
_entity.id
_entity.type
_entity.pdbx_description
1 polymer ?
#
loop_
_entity_poly.entity_id
_entity_poly.type
_entity_poly.pdbx_seq_one_letter_code
_entity_poly.pdbx_strand_id
1 'polypeptide(L)'
;WVAGIQTKGKNYLAQSWNISKFTNNKYKNVKLNETALPILDKRDYVISSFQISKNDDQNEHLIVFDNEVNIKSFDLKSYKKIYFILLDNKDRSIKLDSKVIDFKKKIITSQLKKSDLEIELLDDEGFISFIKKNTRFDVIYPSIGENFTFLKRLIKKNDLKVNFITRKEDEFCWKFSSKGYFNFKSNIPIILSTFKLN
;
A
#
# COMPACT_ATOMS: atom_id res chain seq x y z
N TRP A 1 -17.45 -6.82 -5.35
CA TRP A 1 -18.74 -7.53 -5.34
C TRP A 1 -19.28 -7.78 -6.75
N VAL A 2 -18.84 -7.02 -7.71
CA VAL A 2 -19.43 -6.99 -9.05
C VAL A 2 -18.73 -7.94 -10.03
N ALA A 3 -17.52 -8.34 -9.76
CA ALA A 3 -16.81 -9.28 -10.62
C ALA A 3 -17.28 -10.71 -10.33
N GLY A 4 -18.07 -11.28 -11.22
CA GLY A 4 -18.54 -12.67 -11.15
C GLY A 4 -17.43 -13.69 -10.91
N ILE A 5 -16.20 -13.34 -11.24
CA ILE A 5 -14.97 -14.10 -11.00
C ILE A 5 -14.72 -14.30 -9.49
N GLN A 6 -14.92 -13.27 -8.66
CA GLN A 6 -14.70 -13.34 -7.21
C GLN A 6 -15.87 -14.01 -6.47
N THR A 7 -17.03 -14.08 -7.10
CA THR A 7 -18.27 -14.53 -6.47
C THR A 7 -18.76 -15.86 -7.03
N LYS A 8 -18.04 -16.45 -7.98
CA LYS A 8 -18.36 -17.76 -8.54
C LYS A 8 -18.43 -18.82 -7.42
N GLY A 9 -19.56 -19.51 -7.38
CA GLY A 9 -19.82 -20.52 -6.35
C GLY A 9 -20.33 -19.96 -5.00
N LYS A 10 -20.44 -18.64 -4.84
CA LYS A 10 -20.94 -18.00 -3.62
C LYS A 10 -22.32 -17.36 -3.75
N ASN A 11 -23.01 -17.57 -4.86
CA ASN A 11 -24.32 -16.98 -5.17
C ASN A 11 -24.43 -15.45 -5.14
N TYR A 12 -23.30 -14.75 -5.28
CA TYR A 12 -23.27 -13.28 -5.31
C TYR A 12 -23.16 -12.70 -6.72
N LEU A 13 -23.18 -13.55 -7.74
CA LEU A 13 -23.20 -13.11 -9.12
C LEU A 13 -24.48 -12.32 -9.38
N ALA A 14 -24.36 -11.12 -9.97
CA ALA A 14 -25.50 -10.35 -10.41
C ALA A 14 -26.26 -11.13 -11.49
N GLN A 15 -27.51 -11.46 -11.22
CA GLN A 15 -28.40 -12.17 -12.11
C GLN A 15 -29.65 -11.33 -12.38
N SER A 16 -30.32 -11.53 -13.51
CA SER A 16 -31.50 -10.76 -13.90
C SER A 16 -32.59 -10.76 -12.81
N TRP A 17 -32.81 -11.89 -12.14
CA TRP A 17 -33.80 -12.03 -11.08
C TRP A 17 -33.45 -11.24 -9.83
N ASN A 18 -32.17 -11.20 -9.40
CA ASN A 18 -31.81 -10.46 -8.19
C ASN A 18 -31.78 -8.95 -8.44
N ILE A 19 -31.35 -8.50 -9.62
CA ILE A 19 -31.47 -7.09 -10.00
C ILE A 19 -32.93 -6.66 -9.98
N SER A 20 -33.82 -7.43 -10.61
CA SER A 20 -35.25 -7.15 -10.60
C SER A 20 -35.81 -7.04 -9.19
N LYS A 21 -35.46 -8.01 -8.32
CA LYS A 21 -35.91 -8.05 -6.90
C LYS A 21 -35.45 -6.82 -6.12
N PHE A 22 -34.17 -6.47 -6.19
CA PHE A 22 -33.61 -5.39 -5.38
C PHE A 22 -33.81 -3.99 -5.97
N THR A 23 -34.34 -3.90 -7.17
CA THR A 23 -34.72 -2.62 -7.80
C THR A 23 -36.24 -2.43 -7.89
N ASN A 24 -37.01 -3.20 -7.12
CA ASN A 24 -38.48 -3.16 -7.15
C ASN A 24 -39.05 -3.30 -8.57
N ASN A 25 -38.50 -4.23 -9.35
CA ASN A 25 -38.84 -4.46 -10.75
C ASN A 25 -38.60 -3.28 -11.70
N LYS A 26 -37.79 -2.29 -11.31
CA LYS A 26 -37.44 -1.17 -12.20
C LYS A 26 -36.65 -1.64 -13.44
N TYR A 27 -35.81 -2.67 -13.26
CA TYR A 27 -35.02 -3.27 -14.34
C TYR A 27 -35.43 -4.75 -14.47
N LYS A 28 -36.41 -5.01 -15.31
CA LYS A 28 -36.85 -6.36 -15.67
C LYS A 28 -36.09 -6.83 -16.92
N ASN A 29 -35.83 -8.12 -16.99
CA ASN A 29 -35.28 -8.77 -18.18
C ASN A 29 -33.95 -8.18 -18.69
N VAL A 30 -33.08 -7.74 -17.78
CA VAL A 30 -31.76 -7.27 -18.15
C VAL A 30 -30.95 -8.47 -18.66
N LYS A 31 -30.48 -8.40 -19.91
CA LYS A 31 -29.62 -9.43 -20.49
C LYS A 31 -28.23 -9.28 -19.88
N LEU A 32 -27.87 -10.18 -18.98
CA LEU A 32 -26.57 -10.23 -18.33
C LEU A 32 -25.77 -11.43 -18.82
N ASN A 33 -24.45 -11.30 -18.80
CA ASN A 33 -23.58 -12.47 -18.91
C ASN A 33 -23.52 -13.16 -17.55
N GLU A 34 -24.35 -14.17 -17.35
CA GLU A 34 -24.41 -14.92 -16.10
C GLU A 34 -23.36 -16.03 -16.00
N THR A 35 -22.58 -16.23 -17.06
CA THR A 35 -21.45 -17.15 -17.07
C THR A 35 -20.14 -16.41 -16.79
N ALA A 36 -19.78 -16.33 -15.52
CA ALA A 36 -18.45 -15.85 -15.15
C ALA A 36 -17.41 -16.95 -15.37
N LEU A 37 -16.48 -16.72 -16.29
CA LEU A 37 -15.31 -17.59 -16.40
C LEU A 37 -14.41 -17.37 -15.18
N PRO A 38 -13.91 -18.45 -14.53
CA PRO A 38 -12.95 -18.28 -13.45
C PRO A 38 -11.66 -17.69 -14.00
N ILE A 39 -11.01 -16.81 -13.23
CA ILE A 39 -9.61 -16.49 -13.49
C ILE A 39 -8.82 -17.77 -13.19
N LEU A 40 -8.31 -18.37 -14.26
CA LEU A 40 -7.46 -19.56 -14.18
C LEU A 40 -5.98 -19.19 -13.97
N ASP A 41 -5.70 -17.95 -13.65
CA ASP A 41 -4.36 -17.48 -13.37
C ASP A 41 -3.87 -18.10 -12.04
N LYS A 42 -3.21 -19.24 -12.16
CA LYS A 42 -2.49 -19.91 -11.07
C LYS A 42 -1.11 -19.29 -10.88
N ARG A 43 -1.02 -17.96 -10.79
CA ARG A 43 0.22 -17.38 -10.33
C ARG A 43 0.39 -17.77 -8.87
N ASP A 44 1.38 -18.59 -8.61
CA ASP A 44 1.90 -18.74 -7.27
C ASP A 44 2.48 -17.39 -6.85
N TYR A 45 1.67 -16.62 -6.14
CA TYR A 45 2.16 -15.43 -5.47
C TYR A 45 3.12 -15.90 -4.39
N VAL A 46 4.38 -16.04 -4.76
CA VAL A 46 5.43 -16.11 -3.75
C VAL A 46 5.38 -14.76 -3.05
N ILE A 47 4.72 -14.73 -1.90
CA ILE A 47 4.96 -13.68 -0.93
C ILE A 47 6.44 -13.85 -0.61
N SER A 48 7.28 -13.11 -1.32
CA SER A 48 8.67 -13.01 -0.94
C SER A 48 8.65 -12.61 0.52
N SER A 49 9.10 -13.52 1.37
CA SER A 49 9.26 -13.24 2.79
C SER A 49 10.12 -11.99 2.85
N PHE A 50 9.51 -10.86 3.16
CA PHE A 50 10.25 -9.68 3.51
C PHE A 50 11.09 -10.05 4.72
N GLN A 51 12.36 -10.20 4.51
CA GLN A 51 13.27 -10.06 5.62
C GLN A 51 13.23 -8.59 5.99
N ILE A 52 12.40 -8.26 6.98
CA ILE A 52 12.54 -7.05 7.73
C ILE A 52 13.89 -7.24 8.43
N SER A 53 14.94 -6.74 7.78
CA SER A 53 16.26 -6.80 8.38
C SER A 53 16.20 -5.86 9.57
N LYS A 54 16.13 -6.42 10.76
CA LYS A 54 16.48 -5.72 11.99
C LYS A 54 18.00 -5.55 11.96
N ASN A 55 18.48 -4.67 11.09
CA ASN A 55 19.87 -4.28 11.14
C ASN A 55 20.00 -3.25 12.25
N ASP A 56 20.84 -3.52 13.23
CA ASP A 56 21.19 -2.59 14.32
C ASP A 56 21.87 -1.30 13.79
N ASP A 57 22.28 -1.28 12.54
CA ASP A 57 22.86 -0.11 11.89
C ASP A 57 21.75 0.79 11.34
N GLN A 58 21.44 1.82 12.09
CA GLN A 58 20.49 2.84 11.68
C GLN A 58 21.08 3.70 10.56
N ASN A 59 20.35 3.82 9.46
CA ASN A 59 20.74 4.65 8.34
C ASN A 59 20.40 6.13 8.63
N GLU A 60 21.17 7.05 8.03
CA GLU A 60 20.98 8.50 8.22
C GLU A 60 19.72 9.04 7.52
N HIS A 61 19.23 8.34 6.50
CA HIS A 61 18.15 8.77 5.64
C HIS A 61 16.95 7.86 5.74
N LEU A 62 15.77 8.45 5.90
CA LEU A 62 14.48 7.77 5.87
C LEU A 62 13.71 8.16 4.61
N ILE A 63 13.24 7.17 3.88
CA ILE A 63 12.37 7.33 2.72
C ILE A 63 10.94 6.99 3.09
N VAL A 64 10.01 7.86 2.71
CA VAL A 64 8.58 7.72 2.94
C VAL A 64 7.83 7.93 1.63
N PHE A 65 7.05 6.97 1.21
CA PHE A 65 6.23 7.12 0.00
C PHE A 65 4.88 7.80 0.31
N ASP A 66 4.27 8.37 -0.72
CA ASP A 66 3.04 9.17 -0.67
C ASP A 66 1.78 8.46 -0.15
N ASN A 67 1.84 7.15 0.02
CA ASN A 67 0.77 6.34 0.62
C ASN A 67 0.90 6.19 2.16
N GLU A 68 2.01 6.63 2.74
CA GLU A 68 2.22 6.65 4.19
C GLU A 68 2.43 8.08 4.67
N VAL A 69 1.42 8.65 5.31
CA VAL A 69 1.48 10.04 5.80
C VAL A 69 1.52 10.14 7.33
N ASN A 70 1.26 9.05 8.05
CA ASN A 70 1.33 9.02 9.49
C ASN A 70 2.70 8.59 10.00
N ILE A 71 3.70 9.46 9.82
CA ILE A 71 5.07 9.18 10.24
C ILE A 71 5.29 9.30 11.76
N LYS A 72 4.36 9.90 12.50
CA LYS A 72 4.49 10.12 13.95
C LYS A 72 4.55 8.83 14.79
N SER A 73 4.10 7.71 14.21
CA SER A 73 4.15 6.40 14.86
C SER A 73 5.52 5.72 14.77
N PHE A 74 6.49 6.36 14.13
CA PHE A 74 7.86 5.88 14.00
C PHE A 74 8.82 6.73 14.85
N ASP A 75 9.91 6.13 15.34
CA ASP A 75 10.99 6.90 15.95
C ASP A 75 11.81 7.57 14.84
N LEU A 76 11.63 8.88 14.71
CA LEU A 76 12.24 9.68 13.64
C LEU A 76 13.48 10.44 14.08
N LYS A 77 13.77 10.49 15.40
CA LYS A 77 14.80 11.38 15.97
C LYS A 77 16.22 11.04 15.55
N SER A 78 16.41 9.83 15.12
CA SER A 78 17.70 9.28 14.74
C SER A 78 18.09 9.51 13.29
N TYR A 79 17.13 9.96 12.47
CA TYR A 79 17.40 10.28 11.08
C TYR A 79 17.86 11.73 10.93
N LYS A 80 18.91 11.94 10.14
CA LYS A 80 19.37 13.29 9.78
C LYS A 80 18.39 13.96 8.84
N LYS A 81 17.82 13.17 7.90
CA LYS A 81 16.93 13.71 6.88
C LYS A 81 15.89 12.69 6.44
N ILE A 82 14.68 13.19 6.20
CA ILE A 82 13.55 12.41 5.74
C ILE A 82 13.16 12.89 4.35
N TYR A 83 12.96 11.95 3.43
CA TYR A 83 12.51 12.24 2.07
C TYR A 83 11.14 11.63 1.83
N PHE A 84 10.17 12.48 1.50
CA PHE A 84 8.91 12.02 0.95
C PHE A 84 9.02 11.84 -0.55
N ILE A 85 8.54 10.70 -1.05
CA ILE A 85 8.54 10.39 -2.48
C ILE A 85 7.10 10.44 -3.00
N LEU A 86 6.87 11.32 -3.96
CA LEU A 86 5.62 11.40 -4.70
C LEU A 86 5.92 11.13 -6.17
N LEU A 87 5.65 9.90 -6.61
CA LEU A 87 5.86 9.52 -8.00
C LEU A 87 4.96 10.30 -8.95
N ASP A 88 5.54 10.78 -10.03
CA ASP A 88 4.78 11.36 -11.13
C ASP A 88 4.07 10.29 -11.98
N ASN A 89 3.45 10.70 -13.07
CA ASN A 89 2.75 9.79 -13.96
C ASN A 89 3.66 9.04 -14.95
N LYS A 90 4.95 9.36 -15.05
CA LYS A 90 5.84 8.71 -16.03
C LYS A 90 6.02 7.23 -15.69
N ASP A 91 6.29 6.95 -14.43
CA ASP A 91 6.58 5.61 -13.93
C ASP A 91 5.35 4.84 -13.42
N ARG A 92 4.14 5.41 -13.53
CA ARG A 92 2.90 4.74 -13.12
C ARG A 92 2.31 3.91 -14.25
N SER A 93 1.92 2.68 -13.96
CA SER A 93 1.14 1.83 -14.85
C SER A 93 -0.29 2.36 -15.00
N ILE A 94 -0.85 2.90 -13.91
CA ILE A 94 -2.15 3.58 -13.91
C ILE A 94 -1.92 5.06 -13.68
N LYS A 95 -2.24 5.89 -14.68
CA LYS A 95 -2.10 7.35 -14.58
C LYS A 95 -3.09 7.92 -13.58
N LEU A 96 -2.62 8.80 -12.72
CA LEU A 96 -3.46 9.55 -11.78
C LEU A 96 -3.90 10.87 -12.42
N ASP A 97 -5.12 11.28 -12.11
CA ASP A 97 -5.58 12.65 -12.43
C ASP A 97 -4.73 13.69 -11.68
N SER A 98 -4.51 14.85 -12.29
CA SER A 98 -3.72 15.93 -11.70
C SER A 98 -4.24 16.36 -10.33
N LYS A 99 -5.56 16.38 -10.14
CA LYS A 99 -6.18 16.71 -8.84
C LYS A 99 -5.79 15.72 -7.75
N VAL A 100 -5.60 14.44 -8.08
CA VAL A 100 -5.15 13.42 -7.12
C VAL A 100 -3.71 13.66 -6.73
N ILE A 101 -2.84 13.98 -7.70
CA ILE A 101 -1.43 14.31 -7.44
C ILE A 101 -1.33 15.56 -6.58
N ASP A 102 -2.07 16.61 -6.90
CA ASP A 102 -2.12 17.86 -6.14
C ASP A 102 -2.63 17.64 -4.71
N PHE A 103 -3.65 16.80 -4.54
CA PHE A 103 -4.17 16.44 -3.23
C PHE A 103 -3.09 15.73 -2.38
N LYS A 104 -2.42 14.73 -2.93
CA LYS A 104 -1.32 14.03 -2.27
C LYS A 104 -0.19 15.00 -1.88
N LYS A 105 0.21 15.89 -2.80
CA LYS A 105 1.22 16.92 -2.56
C LYS A 105 0.82 17.84 -1.39
N LYS A 106 -0.44 18.27 -1.34
CA LYS A 106 -0.95 19.11 -0.25
C LYS A 106 -0.91 18.40 1.11
N ILE A 107 -1.28 17.12 1.15
CA ILE A 107 -1.22 16.32 2.39
C ILE A 107 0.23 16.23 2.87
N ILE A 108 1.16 15.84 2.01
CA ILE A 108 2.58 15.75 2.35
C ILE A 108 3.08 17.11 2.84
N THR A 109 2.85 18.18 2.08
CA THR A 109 3.29 19.54 2.44
C THR A 109 2.72 19.99 3.81
N SER A 110 1.48 19.58 4.13
CA SER A 110 0.90 19.85 5.45
C SER A 110 1.62 19.11 6.58
N GLN A 111 2.12 17.91 6.33
CA GLN A 111 2.94 17.18 7.31
C GLN A 111 4.33 17.82 7.47
N LEU A 112 4.94 18.25 6.36
CA LEU A 112 6.25 18.91 6.38
C LEU A 112 6.24 20.15 7.29
N LYS A 113 5.20 20.98 7.20
CA LYS A 113 5.05 22.21 7.99
C LYS A 113 4.87 21.99 9.51
N LYS A 114 4.50 20.76 9.91
CA LYS A 114 4.25 20.41 11.32
C LYS A 114 5.41 19.66 11.97
N SER A 115 6.51 19.52 11.27
CA SER A 115 7.68 18.75 11.74
C SER A 115 8.85 19.69 11.97
N ASP A 116 9.56 19.47 13.08
CA ASP A 116 10.83 20.13 13.37
C ASP A 116 12.02 19.43 12.68
N LEU A 117 11.74 18.35 11.92
CA LEU A 117 12.73 17.56 11.21
C LEU A 117 12.99 18.12 9.81
N GLU A 118 14.19 17.94 9.32
CA GLU A 118 14.53 18.26 7.93
C GLU A 118 13.87 17.26 6.99
N ILE A 119 12.82 17.70 6.30
CA ILE A 119 12.02 16.88 5.40
C ILE A 119 12.00 17.52 4.02
N GLU A 120 12.27 16.70 2.99
CA GLU A 120 12.26 17.11 1.59
C GLU A 120 11.26 16.26 0.79
N LEU A 121 10.59 16.89 -0.17
CA LEU A 121 9.72 16.20 -1.12
C LEU A 121 10.45 15.99 -2.44
N LEU A 122 10.58 14.74 -2.86
CA LEU A 122 11.17 14.35 -4.13
C LEU A 122 10.12 13.72 -5.06
N ASP A 123 10.25 13.98 -6.33
CA ASP A 123 9.64 13.18 -7.40
C ASP A 123 10.53 11.96 -7.74
N ASP A 124 10.14 11.22 -8.75
CA ASP A 124 10.89 10.06 -9.23
C ASP A 124 12.31 10.42 -9.73
N GLU A 125 12.49 11.53 -10.43
CA GLU A 125 13.81 11.98 -10.89
C GLU A 125 14.70 12.40 -9.72
N GLY A 126 14.14 13.13 -8.77
CA GLY A 126 14.81 13.51 -7.52
C GLY A 126 15.24 12.28 -6.71
N PHE A 127 14.36 11.28 -6.59
CA PHE A 127 14.69 10.04 -5.90
C PHE A 127 15.78 9.24 -6.64
N ILE A 128 15.70 9.15 -7.98
CA ILE A 128 16.75 8.51 -8.78
C ILE A 128 18.09 9.23 -8.60
N SER A 129 18.09 10.54 -8.49
CA SER A 129 19.32 11.33 -8.23
C SER A 129 19.85 11.09 -6.81
N PHE A 130 18.97 10.95 -5.83
CA PHE A 130 19.32 10.62 -4.45
C PHE A 130 20.02 9.25 -4.35
N ILE A 131 19.46 8.19 -4.94
CA ILE A 131 20.01 6.83 -4.85
C ILE A 131 21.36 6.65 -5.55
N LYS A 132 21.73 7.51 -6.50
CA LYS A 132 23.07 7.53 -7.12
C LYS A 132 24.17 7.91 -6.12
N LYS A 133 23.81 8.67 -5.07
CA LYS A 133 24.74 9.14 -4.03
C LYS A 133 24.60 8.34 -2.73
N ASN A 134 23.46 7.73 -2.51
CA ASN A 134 23.10 7.05 -1.27
C ASN A 134 22.60 5.64 -1.58
N THR A 135 23.46 4.65 -1.40
CA THR A 135 23.10 3.25 -1.68
C THR A 135 22.54 2.51 -0.48
N ARG A 136 22.52 3.15 0.71
CA ARG A 136 21.96 2.60 1.96
C ARG A 136 21.01 3.60 2.57
N PHE A 137 19.79 3.17 2.88
CA PHE A 137 18.78 3.99 3.52
C PHE A 137 17.65 3.12 4.08
N ASP A 138 16.88 3.69 5.00
CA ASP A 138 15.69 3.09 5.54
C ASP A 138 14.47 3.52 4.75
N VAL A 139 13.48 2.65 4.62
CA VAL A 139 12.21 2.93 3.95
C VAL A 139 11.07 2.49 4.83
N ILE A 140 10.11 3.37 5.13
CA ILE A 140 8.83 2.92 5.68
C ILE A 140 8.17 2.05 4.61
N TYR A 141 7.84 0.82 4.99
CA TYR A 141 7.31 -0.17 4.06
C TYR A 141 6.08 0.38 3.31
N PRO A 142 6.18 0.59 1.99
CA PRO A 142 5.15 1.31 1.24
C PRO A 142 3.94 0.45 0.89
N SER A 143 3.79 -0.72 1.50
CA SER A 143 2.77 -1.70 1.18
C SER A 143 2.84 -2.21 -0.28
N ILE A 144 1.98 -3.17 -0.64
CA ILE A 144 1.90 -3.69 -2.00
C ILE A 144 1.27 -2.63 -2.91
N GLY A 145 1.87 -2.38 -4.07
CA GLY A 145 1.36 -1.41 -5.04
C GLY A 145 2.46 -0.80 -5.91
N GLU A 146 2.15 0.28 -6.60
CA GLU A 146 3.06 0.92 -7.55
C GLU A 146 4.33 1.46 -6.90
N ASN A 147 4.22 2.10 -5.74
CA ASN A 147 5.37 2.60 -4.99
C ASN A 147 6.37 1.48 -4.67
N PHE A 148 5.85 0.35 -4.22
CA PHE A 148 6.68 -0.82 -3.92
C PHE A 148 7.28 -1.44 -5.19
N THR A 149 6.52 -1.54 -6.26
CA THR A 149 7.00 -2.05 -7.56
C THR A 149 8.10 -1.16 -8.12
N PHE A 150 7.93 0.15 -8.04
CA PHE A 150 8.95 1.13 -8.43
C PHE A 150 10.24 0.95 -7.60
N LEU A 151 10.12 0.92 -6.27
CA LEU A 151 11.25 0.74 -5.38
C LEU A 151 11.99 -0.58 -5.62
N LYS A 152 11.27 -1.70 -5.74
CA LYS A 152 11.87 -3.02 -6.04
C LYS A 152 12.69 -3.01 -7.33
N ARG A 153 12.16 -2.35 -8.38
CA ARG A 153 12.88 -2.18 -9.64
C ARG A 153 14.21 -1.45 -9.44
N LEU A 154 14.20 -0.37 -8.65
CA LEU A 154 15.40 0.42 -8.37
C LEU A 154 16.40 -0.34 -7.49
N ILE A 155 15.93 -1.05 -6.47
CA ILE A 155 16.80 -1.89 -5.62
C ILE A 155 17.56 -2.89 -6.48
N LYS A 156 16.84 -3.62 -7.34
CA LYS A 156 17.45 -4.63 -8.20
C LYS A 156 18.44 -4.02 -9.22
N LYS A 157 18.09 -2.84 -9.78
CA LYS A 157 18.89 -2.20 -10.84
C LYS A 157 20.18 -1.59 -10.30
N ASN A 158 20.19 -1.09 -9.06
CA ASN A 158 21.27 -0.27 -8.51
C ASN A 158 21.96 -0.93 -7.29
N ASP A 159 21.65 -2.19 -7.00
CA ASP A 159 22.20 -2.94 -5.84
C ASP A 159 22.06 -2.17 -4.52
N LEU A 160 20.87 -1.62 -4.27
CA LEU A 160 20.61 -0.80 -3.09
C LEU A 160 20.45 -1.69 -1.84
N LYS A 161 21.00 -1.26 -0.73
CA LYS A 161 20.83 -1.86 0.59
C LYS A 161 19.73 -1.12 1.35
N VAL A 162 18.52 -1.63 1.26
CA VAL A 162 17.31 -1.00 1.83
C VAL A 162 16.86 -1.79 3.04
N ASN A 163 16.72 -1.10 4.16
CA ASN A 163 16.07 -1.63 5.35
C ASN A 163 14.61 -1.17 5.39
N PHE A 164 13.67 -2.13 5.49
CA PHE A 164 12.25 -1.81 5.58
C PHE A 164 11.82 -1.67 7.03
N ILE A 165 11.17 -0.55 7.33
CA ILE A 165 10.63 -0.25 8.64
C ILE A 165 9.11 -0.42 8.60
N THR A 166 8.58 -1.10 9.61
CA THR A 166 7.16 -1.38 9.77
C THR A 166 6.71 -1.00 11.19
N ARG A 167 5.41 -0.81 11.38
CA ARG A 167 4.84 -0.70 12.72
C ARG A 167 4.66 -2.09 13.32
N LYS A 168 4.83 -2.19 14.61
CA LYS A 168 4.56 -3.44 15.35
C LYS A 168 3.10 -3.88 15.20
N GLU A 169 2.19 -2.91 15.15
CA GLU A 169 0.76 -3.11 14.92
C GLU A 169 0.49 -3.74 13.56
N ASP A 170 1.15 -3.25 12.50
CA ASP A 170 1.00 -3.79 11.15
C ASP A 170 1.49 -5.25 11.09
N GLU A 171 2.69 -5.52 11.61
CA GLU A 171 3.24 -6.88 11.66
C GLU A 171 2.34 -7.85 12.43
N PHE A 172 1.77 -7.39 13.54
CA PHE A 172 0.85 -8.19 14.33
C PHE A 172 -0.45 -8.46 13.56
N CYS A 173 -1.02 -7.44 12.91
CA CYS A 173 -2.27 -7.53 12.16
C CYS A 173 -2.14 -8.43 10.92
N TRP A 174 -0.99 -8.46 10.26
CA TRP A 174 -0.78 -9.32 9.08
C TRP A 174 -1.00 -10.81 9.35
N LYS A 175 -0.74 -11.27 10.57
CA LYS A 175 -0.99 -12.67 10.97
C LYS A 175 -2.46 -13.08 10.78
N PHE A 176 -3.38 -12.12 10.89
CA PHE A 176 -4.82 -12.35 10.82
C PHE A 176 -5.42 -12.03 9.45
N SER A 177 -4.66 -11.44 8.53
CA SER A 177 -5.17 -10.97 7.24
C SER A 177 -5.19 -12.03 6.14
N SER A 178 -4.55 -13.18 6.32
CA SER A 178 -4.38 -14.22 5.28
C SER A 178 -5.66 -14.93 4.85
N LYS A 179 -6.70 -14.93 5.70
CA LYS A 179 -7.98 -15.62 5.46
C LYS A 179 -9.16 -14.68 5.16
N GLY A 180 -8.89 -13.42 4.83
CA GLY A 180 -9.88 -12.42 4.49
C GLY A 180 -10.54 -11.73 5.69
N TYR A 181 -11.52 -10.86 5.39
CA TYR A 181 -12.13 -9.94 6.34
C TYR A 181 -12.71 -10.57 7.60
N PHE A 182 -13.46 -11.65 7.48
CA PHE A 182 -14.13 -12.25 8.66
C PHE A 182 -13.13 -12.84 9.66
N ASN A 183 -12.03 -13.41 9.18
CA ASN A 183 -10.97 -13.87 10.05
C ASN A 183 -10.28 -12.68 10.75
N PHE A 184 -10.02 -11.61 10.03
CA PHE A 184 -9.47 -10.40 10.63
C PHE A 184 -10.42 -9.80 11.67
N LYS A 185 -11.71 -9.64 11.32
CA LYS A 185 -12.74 -9.10 12.20
C LYS A 185 -12.84 -9.85 13.53
N SER A 186 -12.81 -11.17 13.50
CA SER A 186 -12.90 -11.99 14.73
C SER A 186 -11.70 -11.80 15.67
N ASN A 187 -10.57 -11.31 15.16
CA ASN A 187 -9.35 -11.07 15.93
C ASN A 187 -9.18 -9.59 16.36
N ILE A 188 -10.07 -8.68 15.96
CA ILE A 188 -10.02 -7.27 16.39
C ILE A 188 -9.94 -7.11 17.91
N PRO A 189 -10.72 -7.82 18.76
CA PRO A 189 -10.62 -7.68 20.21
C PRO A 189 -9.20 -8.00 20.75
N ILE A 190 -8.53 -9.01 20.20
CA ILE A 190 -7.16 -9.37 20.56
C ILE A 190 -6.19 -8.27 20.15
N ILE A 191 -6.36 -7.71 18.93
CA ILE A 191 -5.53 -6.61 18.43
C ILE A 191 -5.64 -5.40 19.36
N LEU A 192 -6.88 -4.97 19.65
CA LEU A 192 -7.13 -3.81 20.50
C LEU A 192 -6.54 -4.00 21.89
N SER A 193 -6.73 -5.16 22.52
CA SER A 193 -6.20 -5.45 23.85
C SER A 193 -4.66 -5.49 23.87
N THR A 194 -4.04 -6.06 22.84
CA THR A 194 -2.57 -6.16 22.75
C THR A 194 -1.91 -4.79 22.69
N PHE A 195 -2.49 -3.85 21.93
CA PHE A 195 -1.94 -2.51 21.76
C PHE A 195 -2.59 -1.45 22.68
N LYS A 196 -3.47 -1.88 23.60
CA LYS A 196 -4.21 -0.97 24.50
C LYS A 196 -4.94 0.16 23.77
N LEU A 197 -5.50 -0.15 22.61
CA LEU A 197 -6.31 0.75 21.80
C LEU A 197 -7.77 0.62 22.26
N ASN A 198 -8.16 1.39 23.26
CA ASN A 198 -9.54 1.45 23.79
C ASN A 198 -10.28 2.66 23.24
#